data_7b7afd61c7100f547259361c64228e93
#
_entry.id   7b7afd61c7100f547259361c64228e93
#
_cell.length_a   1.000
_cell.length_b   1.000
_cell.length_c   1.000
_cell.angle_alpha   90.00
_cell.angle_beta   90.00
_cell.angle_gamma   90.00
#
_symmetry.space_group_name_H-M   'P 1'
#
loop_
_entity.id
_entity.type
_entity.pdbx_description
1 polymer ?
#
loop_
_entity_poly.entity_id
_entity_poly.type
_entity_poly.pdbx_seq_one_letter_code
_entity_poly.pdbx_strand_id
1 'polypeptide(L)'
;MALNSSKNIDHGNYIPSPIVPGMKVADGEHIRKVFVLSADDVAAGAEVAESSALRAPSRHLQSGCHPFVWPRAAIDSAAPTADSDNIATKQRSSSETPVGSTGSPTIEVTGIPSNIEVGAGAMLDLTVIVLPGVSARIPLTIDLTGAHSEVHLSGIYLCSGHDEVTFDITMHHRTGDCRSQQTFNGLATGEAKCGFFGKIVIAPEAQRTEAFQENHNILLSDSARVNTKPRLEIYADDVKCSHGATVGKLNEDEQFYMRSRGIPEDEAKVLQMISFVAPVLENIPEESSDGTPDRAAVAELVENAIRSFALL
;
A
#
# COMPACT_ATOMS: atom_id res chain seq x y z
N MET A 1 -35.28 49.22 -4.16
CA MET A 1 -34.63 48.65 -2.99
C MET A 1 -34.10 47.28 -3.37
N ALA A 2 -32.83 47.22 -3.67
CA ALA A 2 -32.11 45.99 -4.06
C ALA A 2 -31.27 45.55 -2.88
N LEU A 3 -31.41 44.32 -2.42
CA LEU A 3 -30.53 43.69 -1.47
C LEU A 3 -29.65 42.70 -2.20
N ASN A 4 -28.41 43.14 -2.42
CA ASN A 4 -27.30 42.31 -2.83
C ASN A 4 -26.90 41.42 -1.65
N SER A 5 -27.03 40.13 -1.80
CA SER A 5 -26.44 39.10 -0.91
C SER A 5 -25.31 38.43 -1.62
N SER A 6 -24.10 38.98 -1.47
CA SER A 6 -22.86 38.33 -1.84
C SER A 6 -22.58 37.19 -0.86
N LYS A 7 -22.71 35.93 -1.32
CA LYS A 7 -22.23 34.77 -0.60
C LYS A 7 -20.70 34.77 -0.67
N ASN A 8 -20.10 35.03 0.47
CA ASN A 8 -18.68 34.71 0.71
C ASN A 8 -18.50 33.20 0.54
N ILE A 9 -17.70 32.82 -0.44
CA ILE A 9 -17.16 31.48 -0.56
C ILE A 9 -15.98 31.42 0.40
N ASP A 10 -16.17 30.73 1.51
CA ASP A 10 -15.13 30.41 2.47
C ASP A 10 -14.08 29.55 1.76
N HIS A 11 -12.93 30.14 1.47
CA HIS A 11 -11.74 29.39 1.08
C HIS A 11 -11.25 28.65 2.32
N GLY A 12 -11.59 27.36 2.43
CA GLY A 12 -11.11 26.48 3.49
C GLY A 12 -9.60 26.61 3.60
N ASN A 13 -9.15 26.95 4.80
CA ASN A 13 -7.75 27.10 5.16
C ASN A 13 -7.00 25.80 4.84
N TYR A 14 -6.15 25.85 3.81
CA TYR A 14 -5.12 24.88 3.60
C TYR A 14 -4.11 25.01 4.76
N ILE A 15 -4.13 24.10 5.71
CA ILE A 15 -3.11 23.98 6.73
C ILE A 15 -2.03 23.06 6.13
N PRO A 16 -0.86 23.59 5.77
CA PRO A 16 0.23 22.72 5.35
C PRO A 16 0.60 21.85 6.55
N SER A 17 0.50 20.54 6.37
CA SER A 17 0.93 19.55 7.37
C SER A 17 2.40 19.80 7.72
N PRO A 18 2.79 19.74 9.00
CA PRO A 18 4.20 19.87 9.36
C PRO A 18 4.98 18.76 8.63
N ILE A 19 6.04 19.18 7.90
CA ILE A 19 6.97 18.26 7.27
C ILE A 19 7.60 17.45 8.40
N VAL A 20 7.30 16.14 8.46
CA VAL A 20 8.00 15.25 9.39
C VAL A 20 9.45 15.18 8.94
N PRO A 21 10.43 15.43 9.84
CA PRO A 21 11.84 15.35 9.49
C PRO A 21 12.15 14.00 8.86
N GLY A 22 13.03 13.97 7.87
CA GLY A 22 13.47 12.74 7.24
C GLY A 22 13.97 11.74 8.28
N MET A 23 13.62 10.46 8.11
CA MET A 23 14.10 9.38 8.96
C MET A 23 15.46 8.88 8.47
N LYS A 24 16.36 8.55 9.38
CA LYS A 24 17.62 7.91 9.06
C LYS A 24 17.76 6.60 9.83
N VAL A 25 18.05 5.53 9.10
CA VAL A 25 18.44 4.23 9.66
C VAL A 25 19.97 4.18 9.64
N ALA A 26 20.58 4.14 10.81
CA ALA A 26 22.02 4.17 10.94
C ALA A 26 22.67 2.85 10.47
N ASP A 27 23.98 2.87 10.25
CA ASP A 27 24.73 1.70 9.80
C ASP A 27 24.53 0.51 10.75
N GLY A 28 24.13 -0.64 10.21
CA GLY A 28 23.87 -1.87 10.98
C GLY A 28 22.61 -1.85 11.84
N GLU A 29 21.81 -0.81 11.79
CA GLU A 29 20.55 -0.71 12.53
C GLU A 29 19.42 -1.48 11.83
N HIS A 30 18.51 -2.05 12.62
CA HIS A 30 17.27 -2.63 12.10
C HIS A 30 16.07 -1.88 12.67
N ILE A 31 15.34 -1.19 11.82
CA ILE A 31 14.11 -0.46 12.20
C ILE A 31 12.89 -1.15 11.59
N ARG A 32 11.87 -1.33 12.42
CA ARG A 32 10.54 -1.78 12.01
C ARG A 32 9.51 -0.73 12.36
N LYS A 33 8.64 -0.40 11.40
CA LYS A 33 7.55 0.55 11.60
C LYS A 33 6.29 0.09 10.88
N VAL A 34 5.16 0.23 11.56
CA VAL A 34 3.83 -0.01 10.99
C VAL A 34 2.99 1.25 11.17
N PHE A 35 2.53 1.81 10.08
CA PHE A 35 1.63 2.97 10.08
C PHE A 35 0.24 2.51 9.65
N VAL A 36 -0.76 2.83 10.49
CA VAL A 36 -2.17 2.57 10.19
C VAL A 36 -2.87 3.93 10.09
N LEU A 37 -3.53 4.16 8.97
CA LEU A 37 -4.30 5.36 8.70
C LEU A 37 -5.78 5.04 8.76
N SER A 38 -6.50 5.68 9.67
CA SER A 38 -7.96 5.58 9.80
C SER A 38 -8.64 6.93 9.54
N ALA A 39 -9.93 6.90 9.24
CA ALA A 39 -10.72 8.10 9.04
C ALA A 39 -10.76 9.00 10.30
N ASP A 40 -10.73 8.40 11.48
CA ASP A 40 -10.74 9.14 12.75
C ASP A 40 -9.43 9.90 12.96
N ASP A 41 -8.27 9.32 12.59
CA ASP A 41 -6.97 9.97 12.69
C ASP A 41 -6.87 11.17 11.74
N VAL A 42 -7.40 11.02 10.53
CA VAL A 42 -7.43 12.08 9.51
C VAL A 42 -8.35 13.21 9.93
N ALA A 43 -9.54 12.92 10.48
CA ALA A 43 -10.51 13.92 10.94
C ALA A 43 -10.01 14.70 12.16
N ALA A 44 -9.19 14.10 13.02
CA ALA A 44 -8.64 14.74 14.20
C ALA A 44 -7.46 15.69 13.88
N GLY A 45 -6.94 15.68 12.63
CA GLY A 45 -5.67 16.36 12.29
C GLY A 45 -4.50 15.82 13.12
N ALA A 46 -4.65 14.61 13.65
CA ALA A 46 -3.66 13.97 14.49
C ALA A 46 -2.42 13.62 13.67
N GLU A 47 -1.24 13.87 14.22
CA GLU A 47 -0.05 13.14 13.81
C GLU A 47 -0.42 11.65 13.86
N VAL A 48 -0.17 10.91 12.77
CA VAL A 48 -0.30 9.45 12.81
C VAL A 48 0.58 9.00 13.96
N ALA A 49 -0.05 8.60 15.06
CA ALA A 49 0.69 8.16 16.22
C ALA A 49 1.55 6.98 15.76
N GLU A 50 2.85 7.07 16.00
CA GLU A 50 3.64 5.86 16.16
C GLU A 50 2.84 5.04 17.14
N SER A 51 2.25 3.91 16.73
CA SER A 51 1.17 3.29 17.44
C SER A 51 1.66 2.66 18.76
N SER A 52 1.84 3.52 19.76
CA SER A 52 2.09 3.11 21.13
C SER A 52 0.80 2.91 21.94
N ALA A 53 -0.39 3.04 21.33
CA ALA A 53 -1.64 2.91 22.09
C ALA A 53 -2.86 2.54 21.23
N LEU A 54 -2.88 1.37 20.62
CA LEU A 54 -4.14 0.72 20.31
C LEU A 54 -4.68 0.08 21.59
N ARG A 55 -5.40 0.88 22.39
CA ARG A 55 -6.21 0.34 23.48
C ARG A 55 -7.37 -0.42 22.86
N ALA A 56 -7.23 -1.76 22.82
CA ALA A 56 -8.36 -2.63 22.57
C ALA A 56 -9.48 -2.35 23.59
N PRO A 57 -10.76 -2.23 23.14
CA PRO A 57 -11.86 -2.22 24.08
C PRO A 57 -11.90 -3.58 24.78
N SER A 58 -11.76 -3.57 26.09
CA SER A 58 -11.84 -4.74 26.95
C SER A 58 -13.24 -5.34 26.86
N ARG A 59 -13.40 -6.33 25.99
CA ARG A 59 -14.54 -7.25 26.00
C ARG A 59 -14.06 -8.62 26.44
N HIS A 60 -14.58 -9.09 27.56
CA HIS A 60 -14.52 -10.48 27.97
C HIS A 60 -15.00 -11.38 26.82
N LEU A 61 -14.08 -12.09 26.19
CA LEU A 61 -14.39 -13.20 25.29
C LEU A 61 -14.15 -14.51 26.02
N GLN A 62 -15.22 -15.28 26.11
CA GLN A 62 -15.19 -16.66 26.57
C GLN A 62 -14.37 -17.50 25.60
N SER A 63 -13.52 -18.33 26.16
CA SER A 63 -12.64 -19.31 25.52
C SER A 63 -13.38 -20.27 24.56
N GLY A 64 -12.87 -20.41 23.37
CA GLY A 64 -13.24 -21.54 22.51
C GLY A 64 -13.09 -21.31 21.01
N CYS A 65 -11.89 -21.03 20.50
CA CYS A 65 -11.61 -21.28 19.08
C CYS A 65 -10.18 -21.81 18.95
N HIS A 66 -10.05 -23.00 18.41
CA HIS A 66 -8.77 -23.58 18.03
C HIS A 66 -8.20 -22.86 16.80
N PRO A 67 -6.88 -22.64 16.70
CA PRO A 67 -6.28 -22.04 15.52
C PRO A 67 -6.41 -22.98 14.33
N PHE A 68 -6.96 -22.46 13.25
CA PHE A 68 -7.07 -23.18 11.97
C PHE A 68 -5.74 -23.05 11.22
N VAL A 69 -5.04 -24.16 11.04
CA VAL A 69 -3.79 -24.22 10.29
C VAL A 69 -4.09 -24.49 8.82
N TRP A 70 -3.66 -23.58 7.95
CA TRP A 70 -3.81 -23.72 6.49
C TRP A 70 -2.78 -24.69 5.91
N PRO A 71 -3.18 -25.62 5.01
CA PRO A 71 -2.20 -26.36 4.21
C PRO A 71 -1.59 -25.47 3.12
N ARG A 72 -0.26 -25.45 3.04
CA ARG A 72 0.49 -24.84 1.93
C ARG A 72 0.07 -25.50 0.62
N ALA A 73 -0.59 -24.75 -0.26
CA ALA A 73 -0.79 -25.17 -1.65
C ALA A 73 0.49 -24.89 -2.42
N ALA A 74 1.07 -25.95 -3.00
CA ALA A 74 2.18 -25.84 -3.94
C ALA A 74 1.68 -25.14 -5.21
N ILE A 75 2.29 -23.99 -5.52
CA ILE A 75 2.09 -23.32 -6.80
C ILE A 75 3.07 -23.93 -7.79
N ASP A 76 2.59 -24.81 -8.66
CA ASP A 76 3.36 -25.30 -9.81
C ASP A 76 3.44 -24.20 -10.87
N SER A 77 4.67 -23.86 -11.22
CA SER A 77 5.03 -22.89 -12.23
C SER A 77 4.81 -23.46 -13.62
N ALA A 78 3.85 -22.93 -14.36
CA ALA A 78 3.80 -23.05 -15.81
C ALA A 78 3.90 -21.66 -16.45
N ALA A 79 5.08 -21.32 -16.94
CA ALA A 79 5.28 -20.13 -17.74
C ALA A 79 4.85 -20.42 -19.21
N PRO A 80 4.08 -19.55 -19.86
CA PRO A 80 3.95 -19.56 -21.30
C PRO A 80 5.06 -18.73 -21.93
N THR A 81 5.72 -19.30 -22.93
CA THR A 81 6.70 -18.67 -23.81
C THR A 81 6.05 -17.54 -24.60
N ALA A 82 6.63 -16.36 -24.53
CA ALA A 82 6.22 -15.21 -25.34
C ALA A 82 6.87 -15.25 -26.71
N ASP A 83 6.05 -15.26 -27.76
CA ASP A 83 6.46 -14.92 -29.12
C ASP A 83 6.52 -13.39 -29.28
N SER A 84 7.64 -12.95 -29.82
CA SER A 84 7.92 -11.57 -30.17
C SER A 84 7.32 -11.23 -31.53
N ASP A 85 6.35 -10.32 -31.60
CA ASP A 85 6.02 -9.62 -32.85
C ASP A 85 5.92 -8.10 -32.65
N ASN A 86 6.71 -7.45 -33.50
CA ASN A 86 6.92 -6.06 -33.76
C ASN A 86 5.61 -5.30 -34.06
N ILE A 87 5.29 -4.25 -33.33
CA ILE A 87 4.36 -3.23 -33.79
C ILE A 87 4.96 -1.83 -33.62
N ALA A 88 5.18 -1.20 -34.75
CA ALA A 88 5.71 0.15 -34.92
C ALA A 88 4.84 1.23 -34.27
N THR A 89 5.46 2.06 -33.46
CA THR A 89 4.88 3.21 -32.77
C THR A 89 4.63 4.36 -33.75
N LYS A 90 3.40 4.74 -33.93
CA LYS A 90 3.01 5.98 -34.59
C LYS A 90 2.70 7.04 -33.54
N GLN A 91 3.64 7.96 -33.35
CA GLN A 91 3.45 9.14 -32.51
C GLN A 91 2.33 10.02 -33.08
N ARG A 92 1.32 10.30 -32.29
CA ARG A 92 0.41 11.43 -32.48
C ARG A 92 0.55 12.37 -31.30
N SER A 93 1.09 13.55 -31.57
CA SER A 93 1.05 14.69 -30.66
C SER A 93 -0.39 15.21 -30.60
N SER A 94 -1.01 15.15 -29.44
CA SER A 94 -2.19 15.94 -29.12
C SER A 94 -1.91 16.77 -27.88
N SER A 95 -1.94 18.09 -28.07
CA SER A 95 -1.91 19.08 -27.02
C SER A 95 -3.22 19.02 -26.25
N GLU A 96 -3.20 18.48 -25.04
CA GLU A 96 -4.32 18.56 -24.11
C GLU A 96 -4.08 19.69 -23.11
N THR A 97 -4.94 20.69 -23.18
CA THR A 97 -5.16 21.70 -22.14
C THR A 97 -5.62 21.02 -20.84
N PRO A 98 -5.12 21.42 -19.67
CA PRO A 98 -5.57 20.82 -18.40
C PRO A 98 -7.01 21.26 -18.11
N VAL A 99 -7.92 20.33 -18.19
CA VAL A 99 -9.26 20.47 -17.61
C VAL A 99 -9.11 20.46 -16.10
N GLY A 100 -9.52 21.59 -15.46
CA GLY A 100 -9.48 21.73 -14.02
C GLY A 100 -10.32 20.66 -13.35
N SER A 101 -9.66 19.77 -12.62
CA SER A 101 -10.32 18.80 -11.76
C SER A 101 -10.78 19.50 -10.49
N THR A 102 -12.09 19.56 -10.27
CA THR A 102 -12.68 19.82 -8.95
C THR A 102 -12.51 18.57 -8.09
N GLY A 103 -11.27 18.29 -7.69
CA GLY A 103 -10.95 17.22 -6.76
C GLY A 103 -11.24 17.67 -5.34
N SER A 104 -11.84 16.81 -4.53
CA SER A 104 -11.86 16.96 -3.08
C SER A 104 -10.42 17.16 -2.57
N PRO A 105 -10.19 17.96 -1.52
CA PRO A 105 -8.83 18.20 -1.02
C PRO A 105 -8.21 16.86 -0.58
N THR A 106 -7.20 16.42 -1.31
CA THR A 106 -6.41 15.26 -0.92
C THR A 106 -5.55 15.67 0.27
N ILE A 107 -5.74 15.05 1.41
CA ILE A 107 -4.98 15.33 2.63
C ILE A 107 -3.63 14.65 2.51
N GLU A 108 -2.54 15.40 2.69
CA GLU A 108 -1.21 14.81 2.90
C GLU A 108 -1.16 14.23 4.31
N VAL A 109 -0.78 12.96 4.42
CA VAL A 109 -0.75 12.24 5.70
C VAL A 109 0.43 12.71 6.54
N THR A 110 0.13 13.18 7.73
CA THR A 110 1.13 13.53 8.75
C THR A 110 1.59 12.28 9.50
N GLY A 111 2.90 12.16 9.74
CA GLY A 111 3.47 11.09 10.56
C GLY A 111 4.29 10.05 9.80
N ILE A 112 4.03 9.81 8.51
CA ILE A 112 4.91 8.97 7.68
C ILE A 112 6.06 9.85 7.17
N PRO A 113 7.33 9.50 7.44
CA PRO A 113 8.46 10.26 6.92
C PRO A 113 8.49 10.17 5.39
N SER A 114 8.46 11.31 4.70
CA SER A 114 8.48 11.36 3.24
C SER A 114 9.85 11.01 2.63
N ASN A 115 10.94 11.13 3.43
CA ASN A 115 12.30 10.81 3.01
C ASN A 115 12.96 9.93 4.07
N ILE A 116 13.53 8.80 3.63
CA ILE A 116 14.23 7.85 4.51
C ILE A 116 15.61 7.56 3.91
N GLU A 117 16.66 7.69 4.71
CA GLU A 117 18.01 7.27 4.34
C GLU A 117 18.36 5.97 5.06
N VAL A 118 18.88 4.97 4.34
CA VAL A 118 19.27 3.67 4.89
C VAL A 118 20.78 3.49 4.75
N GLY A 119 21.46 3.38 5.89
CA GLY A 119 22.91 3.26 6.02
C GLY A 119 23.44 1.87 5.67
N ALA A 120 24.76 1.69 5.82
CA ALA A 120 25.42 0.43 5.45
C ALA A 120 25.04 -0.74 6.38
N GLY A 121 24.66 -1.87 5.79
CA GLY A 121 24.23 -3.07 6.54
C GLY A 121 22.96 -2.87 7.37
N ALA A 122 22.25 -1.76 7.16
CA ALA A 122 21.03 -1.46 7.87
C ALA A 122 19.82 -2.15 7.21
N MET A 123 18.80 -2.45 8.01
CA MET A 123 17.54 -3.05 7.55
C MET A 123 16.36 -2.18 7.95
N LEU A 124 15.47 -1.93 7.00
CA LEU A 124 14.21 -1.22 7.20
C LEU A 124 13.03 -2.10 6.82
N ASP A 125 12.18 -2.44 7.77
CA ASP A 125 10.87 -3.04 7.53
C ASP A 125 9.79 -1.97 7.77
N LEU A 126 9.13 -1.54 6.70
CA LEU A 126 8.10 -0.50 6.76
C LEU A 126 6.79 -1.03 6.18
N THR A 127 5.73 -0.99 6.97
CA THR A 127 4.38 -1.36 6.52
C THR A 127 3.43 -0.17 6.66
N VAL A 128 2.68 0.12 5.59
CA VAL A 128 1.68 1.19 5.57
C VAL A 128 0.32 0.61 5.25
N ILE A 129 -0.64 0.81 6.17
CA ILE A 129 -2.01 0.30 6.03
C ILE A 129 -2.97 1.49 5.97
N VAL A 130 -3.76 1.56 4.92
CA VAL A 130 -4.80 2.56 4.74
C VAL A 130 -6.16 1.89 4.87
N LEU A 131 -6.92 2.29 5.89
CA LEU A 131 -8.27 1.78 6.16
C LEU A 131 -9.33 2.56 5.37
N PRO A 132 -10.56 2.04 5.23
CA PRO A 132 -11.64 2.70 4.52
C PRO A 132 -11.99 4.08 5.10
N GLY A 133 -12.46 4.99 4.24
CA GLY A 133 -12.84 6.35 4.61
C GLY A 133 -11.65 7.33 4.63
N VAL A 134 -10.47 6.90 4.19
CA VAL A 134 -9.28 7.76 4.09
C VAL A 134 -9.05 8.15 2.63
N SER A 135 -8.90 9.46 2.39
CA SER A 135 -8.39 9.98 1.11
C SER A 135 -7.03 10.63 1.37
N ALA A 136 -5.98 10.05 0.81
CA ALA A 136 -4.61 10.45 1.10
C ALA A 136 -3.65 10.28 -0.08
N ARG A 137 -2.66 11.17 -0.18
CA ARG A 137 -1.47 10.98 -0.99
C ARG A 137 -0.27 10.72 -0.07
N ILE A 138 0.43 9.63 -0.32
CA ILE A 138 1.55 9.14 0.50
C ILE A 138 2.82 9.21 -0.36
N PRO A 139 3.54 10.35 -0.34
CA PRO A 139 4.84 10.47 -0.99
C PRO A 139 5.90 9.82 -0.10
N LEU A 140 6.72 8.95 -0.68
CA LEU A 140 7.78 8.26 0.05
C LEU A 140 9.02 8.09 -0.83
N THR A 141 10.14 8.65 -0.41
CA THR A 141 11.44 8.46 -1.03
C THR A 141 12.35 7.72 -0.06
N ILE A 142 12.92 6.59 -0.50
CA ILE A 142 13.87 5.81 0.28
C ILE A 142 15.18 5.74 -0.48
N ASP A 143 16.25 6.20 0.16
CA ASP A 143 17.62 6.23 -0.38
C ASP A 143 18.47 5.18 0.34
N LEU A 144 18.87 4.11 -0.34
CA LEU A 144 19.86 3.14 0.14
C LEU A 144 21.26 3.71 -0.15
N THR A 145 21.83 4.38 0.84
CA THR A 145 23.11 5.12 0.73
C THR A 145 24.30 4.31 1.17
N GLY A 146 24.07 3.24 1.95
CA GLY A 146 25.11 2.34 2.43
C GLY A 146 25.04 0.95 1.78
N ALA A 147 26.20 0.33 1.52
CA ALA A 147 26.27 -1.02 0.96
C ALA A 147 25.67 -2.08 1.92
N HIS A 148 25.16 -3.17 1.35
CA HIS A 148 24.53 -4.29 2.08
C HIS A 148 23.29 -3.87 2.89
N SER A 149 22.65 -2.77 2.51
CA SER A 149 21.37 -2.35 3.11
C SER A 149 20.19 -3.13 2.52
N GLU A 150 19.18 -3.35 3.35
CA GLU A 150 17.98 -4.08 2.97
C GLU A 150 16.71 -3.30 3.35
N VAL A 151 15.73 -3.24 2.43
CA VAL A 151 14.47 -2.55 2.64
C VAL A 151 13.31 -3.45 2.25
N HIS A 152 12.41 -3.70 3.20
CA HIS A 152 11.11 -4.30 2.94
C HIS A 152 10.02 -3.24 3.13
N LEU A 153 9.39 -2.85 2.03
CA LEU A 153 8.30 -1.88 2.04
C LEU A 153 7.01 -2.57 1.66
N SER A 154 6.06 -2.60 2.58
CA SER A 154 4.79 -3.29 2.40
C SER A 154 3.61 -2.33 2.55
N GLY A 155 2.50 -2.60 1.86
CA GLY A 155 1.31 -1.77 1.99
C GLY A 155 0.01 -2.51 1.71
N ILE A 156 -1.01 -2.16 2.50
CA ILE A 156 -2.41 -2.53 2.26
C ILE A 156 -3.21 -1.24 2.13
N TYR A 157 -4.05 -1.14 1.12
CA TYR A 157 -5.03 -0.06 1.03
C TYR A 157 -6.42 -0.61 0.73
N LEU A 158 -7.34 -0.25 1.62
CA LEU A 158 -8.74 -0.66 1.57
C LEU A 158 -9.57 0.61 1.29
N CYS A 159 -10.04 0.77 0.07
CA CYS A 159 -10.72 1.97 -0.38
C CYS A 159 -12.19 1.70 -0.69
N SER A 160 -13.07 2.52 -0.15
CA SER A 160 -14.52 2.39 -0.31
C SER A 160 -15.19 3.71 -0.73
N GLY A 161 -16.43 3.66 -1.15
CA GLY A 161 -17.22 4.85 -1.47
C GLY A 161 -16.51 5.73 -2.50
N HIS A 162 -16.06 6.92 -2.09
CA HIS A 162 -15.35 7.90 -2.92
C HIS A 162 -13.90 8.12 -2.47
N ASP A 163 -13.30 7.20 -1.72
CA ASP A 163 -11.93 7.32 -1.25
C ASP A 163 -10.95 7.49 -2.41
N GLU A 164 -9.97 8.38 -2.24
CA GLU A 164 -8.88 8.61 -3.19
C GLU A 164 -7.54 8.39 -2.49
N VAL A 165 -6.90 7.23 -2.71
CA VAL A 165 -5.61 6.90 -2.10
C VAL A 165 -4.54 6.78 -3.18
N THR A 166 -3.41 7.46 -2.98
CA THR A 166 -2.28 7.39 -3.92
C THR A 166 -0.97 7.19 -3.17
N PHE A 167 -0.26 6.13 -3.50
CA PHE A 167 1.14 5.93 -3.15
C PHE A 167 2.04 6.46 -4.26
N ASP A 168 3.00 7.33 -3.90
CA ASP A 168 4.00 7.89 -4.81
C ASP A 168 5.39 7.57 -4.25
N ILE A 169 5.93 6.42 -4.66
CA ILE A 169 7.10 5.82 -4.04
C ILE A 169 8.31 5.93 -4.97
N THR A 170 9.42 6.41 -4.45
CA THR A 170 10.71 6.34 -5.13
C THR A 170 11.73 5.61 -4.25
N MET A 171 12.31 4.54 -4.78
CA MET A 171 13.37 3.75 -4.16
C MET A 171 14.66 3.97 -4.91
N HIS A 172 15.67 4.56 -4.27
CA HIS A 172 16.98 4.83 -4.86
C HIS A 172 18.03 3.87 -4.29
N HIS A 173 18.61 3.03 -5.12
CA HIS A 173 19.82 2.27 -4.82
C HIS A 173 21.02 3.08 -5.28
N ARG A 174 21.77 3.65 -4.34
CA ARG A 174 22.94 4.50 -4.63
C ARG A 174 24.25 3.75 -4.56
N THR A 175 24.27 2.60 -3.84
CA THR A 175 25.45 1.74 -3.66
C THR A 175 25.11 0.31 -3.98
N GLY A 176 26.14 -0.53 -4.20
CA GLY A 176 25.95 -1.93 -4.54
C GLY A 176 25.63 -2.85 -3.36
N ASP A 177 25.37 -4.11 -3.68
CA ASP A 177 25.06 -5.20 -2.74
C ASP A 177 23.81 -4.92 -1.87
N CYS A 178 22.89 -4.10 -2.36
CA CYS A 178 21.67 -3.73 -1.65
C CYS A 178 20.47 -4.54 -2.13
N ARG A 179 19.48 -4.69 -1.23
CA ARG A 179 18.24 -5.39 -1.55
C ARG A 179 17.03 -4.52 -1.21
N SER A 180 16.02 -4.51 -2.09
CA SER A 180 14.71 -3.96 -1.77
C SER A 180 13.59 -4.85 -2.26
N GLN A 181 12.55 -4.98 -1.44
CA GLN A 181 11.30 -5.65 -1.79
C GLN A 181 10.13 -4.76 -1.46
N GLN A 182 9.27 -4.53 -2.43
CA GLN A 182 8.05 -3.74 -2.27
C GLN A 182 6.85 -4.61 -2.60
N THR A 183 5.88 -4.71 -1.68
CA THR A 183 4.67 -5.52 -1.86
C THR A 183 3.44 -4.72 -1.44
N PHE A 184 2.57 -4.40 -2.39
CA PHE A 184 1.37 -3.60 -2.16
C PHE A 184 0.12 -4.33 -2.66
N ASN A 185 -0.85 -4.52 -1.77
CA ASN A 185 -2.13 -5.15 -2.09
C ASN A 185 -3.30 -4.20 -1.82
N GLY A 186 -4.10 -3.92 -2.85
CA GLY A 186 -5.22 -2.98 -2.81
C GLY A 186 -6.57 -3.62 -3.05
N LEU A 187 -7.56 -3.25 -2.23
CA LEU A 187 -8.96 -3.58 -2.43
C LEU A 187 -9.76 -2.28 -2.64
N ALA A 188 -10.54 -2.21 -3.72
CA ALA A 188 -11.31 -1.02 -4.04
C ALA A 188 -12.77 -1.35 -4.36
N THR A 189 -13.70 -0.65 -3.69
CA THR A 189 -15.15 -0.80 -3.89
C THR A 189 -15.84 0.57 -4.05
N GLY A 190 -17.10 0.58 -4.46
CA GLY A 190 -17.84 1.82 -4.70
C GLY A 190 -17.27 2.57 -5.92
N GLU A 191 -17.03 3.86 -5.77
CA GLU A 191 -16.42 4.75 -6.77
C GLU A 191 -14.96 5.13 -6.38
N ALA A 192 -14.32 4.35 -5.51
CA ALA A 192 -12.99 4.63 -5.01
C ALA A 192 -11.94 4.67 -6.13
N LYS A 193 -10.93 5.52 -5.95
CA LYS A 193 -9.82 5.70 -6.88
C LYS A 193 -8.50 5.44 -6.18
N CYS A 194 -7.77 4.43 -6.63
CA CYS A 194 -6.49 4.08 -6.08
C CYS A 194 -5.36 4.35 -7.08
N GLY A 195 -4.25 4.87 -6.60
CA GLY A 195 -3.05 5.12 -7.38
C GLY A 195 -1.82 4.47 -6.76
N PHE A 196 -1.00 3.80 -7.58
CA PHE A 196 0.31 3.32 -7.19
C PHE A 196 1.33 3.74 -8.24
N PHE A 197 2.22 4.66 -7.87
CA PHE A 197 3.32 5.15 -8.71
C PHE A 197 4.62 4.77 -8.02
N GLY A 198 5.15 3.60 -8.39
CA GLY A 198 6.36 3.07 -7.79
C GLY A 198 7.53 3.18 -8.76
N LYS A 199 8.59 3.90 -8.38
CA LYS A 199 9.81 4.04 -9.16
C LYS A 199 11.00 3.45 -8.39
N ILE A 200 11.76 2.57 -9.04
CA ILE A 200 13.05 2.10 -8.56
C ILE A 200 14.13 2.68 -9.45
N VAL A 201 15.13 3.29 -8.86
CA VAL A 201 16.29 3.87 -9.54
C VAL A 201 17.56 3.18 -9.05
N ILE A 202 18.30 2.56 -9.95
CA ILE A 202 19.58 1.89 -9.66
C ILE A 202 20.71 2.74 -10.25
N ALA A 203 21.56 3.29 -9.39
CA ALA A 203 22.72 4.09 -9.83
C ALA A 203 23.79 3.22 -10.53
N PRO A 204 24.69 3.79 -11.34
CA PRO A 204 25.72 3.04 -12.05
C PRO A 204 26.64 2.24 -11.09
N GLU A 205 26.90 2.78 -9.91
CA GLU A 205 27.75 2.13 -8.88
C GLU A 205 27.00 1.05 -8.07
N ALA A 206 25.68 0.99 -8.19
CA ALA A 206 24.84 0.08 -7.42
C ALA A 206 24.81 -1.34 -8.01
N GLN A 207 25.99 -1.92 -8.25
CA GLN A 207 26.13 -3.28 -8.77
C GLN A 207 25.69 -4.34 -7.75
N ARG A 208 25.26 -5.52 -8.22
CA ARG A 208 24.75 -6.65 -7.44
C ARG A 208 23.52 -6.29 -6.58
N THR A 209 22.76 -5.29 -7.02
CA THR A 209 21.49 -4.91 -6.41
C THR A 209 20.38 -5.91 -6.79
N GLU A 210 19.57 -6.29 -5.81
CA GLU A 210 18.33 -7.03 -6.02
C GLU A 210 17.14 -6.14 -5.64
N ALA A 211 16.26 -5.81 -6.61
CA ALA A 211 15.14 -4.90 -6.39
C ALA A 211 13.85 -5.43 -7.01
N PHE A 212 12.86 -5.71 -6.18
CA PHE A 212 11.58 -6.28 -6.57
C PHE A 212 10.43 -5.40 -6.14
N GLN A 213 9.45 -5.21 -7.05
CA GLN A 213 8.26 -4.42 -6.77
C GLN A 213 7.01 -5.14 -7.28
N GLU A 214 6.05 -5.35 -6.41
CA GLU A 214 4.77 -5.98 -6.72
C GLU A 214 3.61 -5.12 -6.23
N ASN A 215 2.64 -4.90 -7.11
CA ASN A 215 1.40 -4.22 -6.77
C ASN A 215 0.19 -4.98 -7.33
N HIS A 216 -0.57 -5.58 -6.45
CA HIS A 216 -1.75 -6.35 -6.81
C HIS A 216 -3.02 -5.65 -6.33
N ASN A 217 -4.05 -5.65 -7.18
CA ASN A 217 -5.30 -4.96 -6.90
C ASN A 217 -6.50 -5.80 -7.26
N ILE A 218 -7.53 -5.77 -6.42
CA ILE A 218 -8.84 -6.36 -6.69
C ILE A 218 -9.90 -5.26 -6.69
N LEU A 219 -10.66 -5.17 -7.78
CA LEU A 219 -11.84 -4.33 -7.90
C LEU A 219 -13.07 -5.14 -7.48
N LEU A 220 -13.77 -4.63 -6.47
CA LEU A 220 -14.98 -5.22 -5.92
C LEU A 220 -16.26 -4.60 -6.52
N SER A 221 -16.11 -3.49 -7.26
CA SER A 221 -17.20 -2.83 -7.99
C SER A 221 -16.75 -2.40 -9.39
N ASP A 222 -17.71 -2.22 -10.30
CA ASP A 222 -17.43 -1.77 -11.67
C ASP A 222 -17.08 -0.27 -11.75
N SER A 223 -17.41 0.50 -10.73
CA SER A 223 -17.14 1.94 -10.65
C SER A 223 -15.77 2.27 -10.06
N ALA A 224 -15.19 1.37 -9.24
CA ALA A 224 -13.86 1.54 -8.69
C ALA A 224 -12.78 1.61 -9.78
N ARG A 225 -11.74 2.39 -9.53
CA ARG A 225 -10.63 2.59 -10.46
C ARG A 225 -9.29 2.44 -9.78
N VAL A 226 -8.37 1.75 -10.44
CA VAL A 226 -6.98 1.63 -10.01
C VAL A 226 -6.06 2.07 -11.16
N ASN A 227 -5.07 2.91 -10.81
CA ASN A 227 -4.02 3.36 -11.73
C ASN A 227 -2.67 2.96 -11.17
N THR A 228 -2.10 1.87 -11.67
CA THR A 228 -0.78 1.38 -11.25
C THR A 228 0.25 1.63 -12.34
N LYS A 229 1.40 2.24 -11.96
CA LYS A 229 2.49 2.60 -12.88
C LYS A 229 3.84 2.30 -12.24
N PRO A 230 4.24 1.04 -12.17
CA PRO A 230 5.61 0.70 -11.75
C PRO A 230 6.62 1.13 -12.82
N ARG A 231 7.80 1.59 -12.39
CA ARG A 231 8.90 2.02 -13.26
C ARG A 231 10.25 1.54 -12.73
N LEU A 232 11.12 1.11 -13.65
CA LEU A 232 12.52 0.79 -13.36
C LEU A 232 13.42 1.71 -14.18
N GLU A 233 14.35 2.40 -13.52
CA GLU A 233 15.43 3.19 -14.13
C GLU A 233 16.76 2.55 -13.70
N ILE A 234 17.33 1.74 -14.57
CA ILE A 234 18.50 0.90 -14.24
C ILE A 234 19.71 1.42 -15.02
N TYR A 235 20.74 1.82 -14.29
CA TYR A 235 22.00 2.34 -14.83
C TYR A 235 23.21 1.47 -14.50
N ALA A 236 23.02 0.33 -13.79
CA ALA A 236 24.03 -0.67 -13.49
C ALA A 236 23.80 -1.94 -14.33
N ASP A 237 24.85 -2.70 -14.60
CA ASP A 237 24.82 -3.87 -15.49
C ASP A 237 24.55 -5.19 -14.74
N ASP A 238 25.12 -5.35 -13.54
CA ASP A 238 25.01 -6.57 -12.73
C ASP A 238 23.94 -6.41 -11.65
N VAL A 239 22.67 -6.58 -12.03
CA VAL A 239 21.53 -6.43 -11.11
C VAL A 239 20.41 -7.43 -11.39
N LYS A 240 19.57 -7.69 -10.39
CA LYS A 240 18.33 -8.47 -10.53
C LYS A 240 17.16 -7.59 -10.14
N CYS A 241 16.44 -7.08 -11.13
CA CYS A 241 15.32 -6.18 -10.90
C CYS A 241 14.09 -6.66 -11.65
N SER A 242 12.95 -6.62 -10.97
CA SER A 242 11.65 -6.88 -11.60
C SER A 242 10.54 -6.07 -10.97
N HIS A 243 9.48 -5.87 -11.74
CA HIS A 243 8.24 -5.36 -11.20
C HIS A 243 7.04 -6.12 -11.76
N GLY A 244 5.99 -6.22 -10.96
CA GLY A 244 4.70 -6.80 -11.33
C GLY A 244 3.56 -5.87 -10.91
N ALA A 245 2.54 -5.77 -11.76
CA ALA A 245 1.31 -5.07 -11.40
C ALA A 245 0.11 -5.83 -11.97
N THR A 246 -0.90 -6.04 -11.13
CA THR A 246 -2.16 -6.67 -11.56
C THR A 246 -3.36 -5.88 -11.07
N VAL A 247 -4.41 -5.88 -11.87
CA VAL A 247 -5.73 -5.40 -11.51
C VAL A 247 -6.73 -6.46 -11.93
N GLY A 248 -7.43 -7.05 -10.98
CA GLY A 248 -8.36 -8.15 -11.22
C GLY A 248 -9.65 -8.01 -10.42
N LYS A 249 -10.43 -9.08 -10.43
CA LYS A 249 -11.64 -9.29 -9.60
C LYS A 249 -11.45 -10.52 -8.74
N LEU A 250 -12.34 -10.73 -7.76
CA LEU A 250 -12.38 -11.97 -6.99
C LEU A 250 -12.63 -13.16 -7.91
N ASN A 251 -12.04 -14.29 -7.57
CA ASN A 251 -12.13 -15.53 -8.36
C ASN A 251 -13.50 -16.21 -8.16
N GLU A 252 -14.30 -16.25 -9.21
CA GLU A 252 -15.65 -16.84 -9.19
C GLU A 252 -15.61 -18.37 -8.99
N ASP A 253 -14.61 -19.05 -9.52
CA ASP A 253 -14.47 -20.51 -9.38
C ASP A 253 -14.15 -20.89 -7.93
N GLU A 254 -13.31 -20.13 -7.26
CA GLU A 254 -13.03 -20.31 -5.84
C GLU A 254 -14.27 -20.03 -4.99
N GLN A 255 -15.04 -18.99 -5.30
CA GLN A 255 -16.31 -18.71 -4.62
C GLN A 255 -17.30 -19.84 -4.82
N PHE A 256 -17.44 -20.32 -6.04
CA PHE A 256 -18.31 -21.48 -6.34
C PHE A 256 -17.88 -22.71 -5.53
N TYR A 257 -16.59 -23.00 -5.48
CA TYR A 257 -16.07 -24.12 -4.68
C TYR A 257 -16.40 -23.97 -3.20
N MET A 258 -16.16 -22.80 -2.61
CA MET A 258 -16.47 -22.53 -1.20
C MET A 258 -17.97 -22.65 -0.91
N ARG A 259 -18.82 -22.11 -1.79
CA ARG A 259 -20.28 -22.23 -1.69
C ARG A 259 -20.76 -23.68 -1.80
N SER A 260 -20.15 -24.49 -2.65
CA SER A 260 -20.47 -25.93 -2.76
C SER A 260 -20.14 -26.73 -1.49
N ARG A 261 -19.28 -26.15 -0.61
CA ARG A 261 -18.94 -26.69 0.72
C ARG A 261 -19.76 -26.08 1.84
N GLY A 262 -20.77 -25.27 1.52
CA GLY A 262 -21.70 -24.69 2.49
C GLY A 262 -21.24 -23.35 3.10
N ILE A 263 -20.18 -22.73 2.58
CA ILE A 263 -19.78 -21.37 2.98
C ILE A 263 -20.72 -20.36 2.29
N PRO A 264 -21.37 -19.46 3.03
CA PRO A 264 -22.18 -18.39 2.44
C PRO A 264 -21.38 -17.53 1.45
N GLU A 265 -22.05 -16.95 0.46
CA GLU A 265 -21.39 -16.16 -0.58
C GLU A 265 -20.60 -14.98 -0.04
N ASP A 266 -21.20 -14.24 0.89
CA ASP A 266 -20.52 -13.06 1.49
C ASP A 266 -19.28 -13.48 2.30
N GLU A 267 -19.36 -14.57 3.04
CA GLU A 267 -18.20 -15.11 3.77
C GLU A 267 -17.11 -15.62 2.81
N ALA A 268 -17.49 -16.22 1.68
CA ALA A 268 -16.54 -16.65 0.67
C ALA A 268 -15.78 -15.46 0.07
N LYS A 269 -16.45 -14.33 -0.19
CA LYS A 269 -15.81 -13.09 -0.63
C LYS A 269 -14.85 -12.53 0.43
N VAL A 270 -15.30 -12.50 1.70
CA VAL A 270 -14.46 -12.04 2.83
C VAL A 270 -13.20 -12.89 2.93
N LEU A 271 -13.32 -14.22 2.88
CA LEU A 271 -12.16 -15.12 2.97
C LEU A 271 -11.17 -14.91 1.82
N GLN A 272 -11.63 -14.66 0.60
CA GLN A 272 -10.75 -14.34 -0.52
C GLN A 272 -10.02 -13.01 -0.31
N MET A 273 -10.72 -11.96 0.16
CA MET A 273 -10.12 -10.66 0.43
C MET A 273 -9.06 -10.74 1.54
N ILE A 274 -9.34 -11.49 2.62
CA ILE A 274 -8.37 -11.73 3.71
C ILE A 274 -7.15 -12.48 3.17
N SER A 275 -7.36 -13.55 2.41
CA SER A 275 -6.28 -14.32 1.79
C SER A 275 -5.42 -13.46 0.85
N PHE A 276 -6.03 -12.54 0.13
CA PHE A 276 -5.34 -11.63 -0.78
C PHE A 276 -4.40 -10.65 -0.06
N VAL A 277 -4.75 -10.16 1.12
CA VAL A 277 -3.92 -9.23 1.88
C VAL A 277 -2.96 -9.92 2.84
N ALA A 278 -3.15 -11.21 3.12
CA ALA A 278 -2.36 -11.99 4.06
C ALA A 278 -0.83 -11.92 3.81
N PRO A 279 -0.31 -11.99 2.57
CA PRO A 279 1.13 -11.91 2.32
C PRO A 279 1.78 -10.60 2.84
N VAL A 280 1.03 -9.49 2.87
CA VAL A 280 1.52 -8.23 3.44
C VAL A 280 1.52 -8.28 4.96
N LEU A 281 0.49 -8.87 5.57
CA LEU A 281 0.39 -9.03 7.02
C LEU A 281 1.49 -9.96 7.57
N GLU A 282 1.92 -10.95 6.79
CA GLU A 282 3.02 -11.85 7.17
C GLU A 282 4.37 -11.14 7.33
N ASN A 283 4.54 -9.98 6.70
CA ASN A 283 5.75 -9.15 6.87
C ASN A 283 5.77 -8.38 8.21
N ILE A 284 4.66 -8.35 8.94
CA ILE A 284 4.58 -7.75 10.27
C ILE A 284 5.05 -8.78 11.31
N PRO A 285 5.89 -8.41 12.28
CA PRO A 285 6.36 -9.34 13.30
C PRO A 285 5.20 -9.89 14.15
N GLU A 286 5.32 -11.15 14.59
CA GLU A 286 4.30 -11.80 15.43
C GLU A 286 4.21 -11.16 16.81
N GLU A 287 5.36 -10.79 17.37
CA GLU A 287 5.46 -10.10 18.68
C GLU A 287 6.24 -8.81 18.51
N SER A 288 5.78 -7.75 19.15
CA SER A 288 6.46 -6.47 19.16
C SER A 288 7.14 -6.24 20.50
N SER A 289 8.45 -5.95 20.48
CA SER A 289 9.22 -5.59 21.65
C SER A 289 9.43 -4.07 21.81
N ASP A 290 9.09 -3.29 20.80
CA ASP A 290 9.40 -1.86 20.66
C ASP A 290 8.17 -0.93 20.62
N GLY A 291 6.98 -1.49 20.89
CA GLY A 291 5.72 -0.72 20.84
C GLY A 291 5.05 -0.63 19.47
N THR A 292 5.63 -1.24 18.43
CA THR A 292 4.95 -1.47 17.14
C THR A 292 3.76 -2.42 17.38
N PRO A 293 2.60 -2.26 16.70
CA PRO A 293 1.51 -3.22 16.82
C PRO A 293 1.97 -4.59 16.33
N ASP A 294 1.59 -5.63 17.07
CA ASP A 294 1.82 -6.99 16.64
C ASP A 294 0.94 -7.36 15.44
N ARG A 295 1.33 -8.43 14.74
CA ARG A 295 0.59 -8.93 13.58
C ARG A 295 -0.88 -9.22 13.89
N ALA A 296 -1.17 -9.76 15.07
CA ALA A 296 -2.52 -10.16 15.45
C ALA A 296 -3.46 -8.95 15.55
N ALA A 297 -3.01 -7.88 16.20
CA ALA A 297 -3.78 -6.64 16.35
C ALA A 297 -4.05 -5.98 14.97
N VAL A 298 -3.04 -5.94 14.12
CA VAL A 298 -3.17 -5.37 12.77
C VAL A 298 -4.08 -6.22 11.89
N ALA A 299 -3.95 -7.55 11.96
CA ALA A 299 -4.79 -8.47 11.20
C ALA A 299 -6.26 -8.35 11.61
N GLU A 300 -6.56 -8.21 12.90
CA GLU A 300 -7.93 -7.99 13.39
C GLU A 300 -8.52 -6.68 12.83
N LEU A 301 -7.74 -5.59 12.82
CA LEU A 301 -8.19 -4.31 12.24
C LEU A 301 -8.49 -4.43 10.76
N VAL A 302 -7.62 -5.06 10.00
CA VAL A 302 -7.77 -5.26 8.55
C VAL A 302 -8.95 -6.19 8.27
N GLU A 303 -9.11 -7.28 9.02
CA GLU A 303 -10.24 -8.19 8.88
C GLU A 303 -11.58 -7.48 9.16
N ASN A 304 -11.67 -6.70 10.23
CA ASN A 304 -12.86 -5.93 10.55
C ASN A 304 -13.21 -4.92 9.45
N ALA A 305 -12.20 -4.26 8.86
CA ALA A 305 -12.39 -3.35 7.73
C ALA A 305 -12.89 -4.10 6.48
N ILE A 306 -12.32 -5.26 6.16
CA ILE A 306 -12.75 -6.10 5.03
C ILE A 306 -14.19 -6.61 5.22
N ARG A 307 -14.56 -7.01 6.44
CA ARG A 307 -15.95 -7.41 6.73
C ARG A 307 -16.94 -6.27 6.52
N SER A 308 -16.53 -5.03 6.78
CA SER A 308 -17.37 -3.87 6.48
C SER A 308 -17.59 -3.66 4.98
N PHE A 309 -16.65 -4.05 4.11
CA PHE A 309 -16.82 -4.01 2.64
C PHE A 309 -17.89 -4.99 2.13
N ALA A 310 -17.98 -6.16 2.73
CA ALA A 310 -18.95 -7.18 2.32
C ALA A 310 -20.40 -6.79 2.64
N LEU A 311 -20.60 -5.76 3.47
CA LEU A 311 -21.91 -5.24 3.84
C LEU A 311 -22.36 -4.03 2.98
N LEU A 312 -21.47 -3.51 2.12
CA LEU A 312 -21.72 -2.43 1.16
C LEU A 312 -22.05 -2.97 -0.23
#